data_6501705143680010a5b88d8bc3cc8b64
#
_entry.id   6501705143680010a5b88d8bc3cc8b64
#
_cell.length_a   1.000
_cell.length_b   1.000
_cell.length_c   1.000
_cell.angle_alpha   90.00
_cell.angle_beta   90.00
_cell.angle_gamma   90.00
#
_symmetry.space_group_name_H-M   'P 1'
#
loop_
_entity.id
_entity.type
_entity.pdbx_description
1 polymer ?
#
loop_
_entity_poly.entity_id
_entity_poly.type
_entity_poly.pdbx_seq_one_letter_code
_entity_poly.pdbx_strand_id
1 'polypeptide(L)'
;MKRKNLLAVIALVAVFALALAGCGSDGKDATDAAPSVPEMSAGQALTLTSSALTAATWSSPNGATVNLTATPNGYAKGQSAAFLVRLEGEEAANVPCEWNGSVYTASADLNAADGYCYYVLLTAADGTQTEVAINTPTAPTDDALINLESALDSYCNMTVASATQDGSTLTLTGGSVDVQAPRITNEGEAITCSKAELVLTFDEEIVGTAALTMEAAEIPGSYTADISGISFNIPPMEDDQQLSIRLDVTLSNGQFLTAPGGTFSFLNGEMVSSVG
;
A
#
# COMPACT_ATOMS: atom_id res chain seq x y z
N MET A 1 0.70 8.92 42.56
CA MET A 1 1.61 10.08 42.32
C MET A 1 2.51 9.75 41.15
N LYS A 2 2.41 10.41 40.12
CA LYS A 2 3.22 11.19 39.16
C LYS A 2 2.66 11.05 37.75
N ARG A 3 1.97 12.11 37.34
CA ARG A 3 1.70 12.47 35.93
C ARG A 3 3.05 12.80 35.28
N LYS A 4 3.29 12.32 34.08
CA LYS A 4 4.25 12.98 33.15
C LYS A 4 3.83 12.69 31.70
N ASN A 5 3.38 13.76 31.12
CA ASN A 5 3.74 14.38 29.85
C ASN A 5 3.25 13.69 28.59
N LEU A 6 2.12 14.20 28.19
CA LEU A 6 1.64 14.29 26.82
C LEU A 6 2.60 15.25 26.07
N LEU A 7 3.47 14.75 25.24
CA LEU A 7 4.22 15.53 24.26
C LEU A 7 3.44 15.47 22.94
N ALA A 8 2.83 16.61 22.62
CA ALA A 8 2.28 16.86 21.30
C ALA A 8 3.45 16.92 20.30
N VAL A 9 3.49 15.98 19.38
CA VAL A 9 4.36 16.04 18.21
C VAL A 9 3.61 16.86 17.16
N ILE A 10 4.04 18.11 17.02
CA ILE A 10 3.64 18.95 15.88
C ILE A 10 4.44 18.44 14.68
N ALA A 11 3.78 17.73 13.80
CA ALA A 11 4.36 17.34 12.52
C ALA A 11 4.51 18.58 11.63
N LEU A 12 5.74 18.87 11.28
CA LEU A 12 6.15 19.93 10.38
C LEU A 12 5.79 19.49 8.95
N VAL A 13 4.77 20.10 8.37
CA VAL A 13 4.39 19.88 6.97
C VAL A 13 5.45 20.54 6.09
N ALA A 14 6.28 19.75 5.42
CA ALA A 14 7.17 20.21 4.38
C ALA A 14 6.39 20.42 3.08
N VAL A 15 6.18 21.66 2.72
CA VAL A 15 5.61 22.05 1.43
C VAL A 15 6.64 21.77 0.34
N PHE A 16 6.42 20.76 -0.47
CA PHE A 16 7.17 20.55 -1.73
C PHE A 16 6.64 21.51 -2.79
N ALA A 17 7.33 22.64 -2.97
CA ALA A 17 7.18 23.47 -4.15
C ALA A 17 7.97 22.82 -5.30
N LEU A 18 7.31 22.24 -6.29
CA LEU A 18 7.93 21.83 -7.55
C LEU A 18 8.30 23.10 -8.33
N ALA A 19 9.57 23.50 -8.28
CA ALA A 19 10.12 24.47 -9.18
C ALA A 19 10.50 23.79 -10.51
N LEU A 20 9.70 23.99 -11.55
CA LEU A 20 10.10 23.72 -12.93
C LEU A 20 11.10 24.79 -13.36
N ALA A 21 12.39 24.45 -13.37
CA ALA A 21 13.43 25.26 -13.96
C ALA A 21 13.44 25.05 -15.47
N GLY A 22 12.82 25.97 -16.23
CA GLY A 22 13.03 26.11 -17.66
C GLY A 22 14.04 27.22 -17.93
N CYS A 23 15.16 26.88 -18.57
CA CYS A 23 16.14 27.82 -19.11
C CYS A 23 15.61 28.52 -20.36
N GLY A 24 15.80 29.85 -20.47
CA GLY A 24 15.80 30.55 -21.76
C GLY A 24 15.38 32.01 -21.67
N SER A 25 16.34 32.88 -21.63
CA SER A 25 16.54 34.27 -22.09
C SER A 25 15.36 35.22 -22.37
N ASP A 26 15.57 36.44 -21.83
CA ASP A 26 15.15 37.78 -22.29
C ASP A 26 13.72 38.26 -22.05
N GLY A 27 13.64 39.07 -20.97
CA GLY A 27 13.01 40.39 -20.95
C GLY A 27 11.51 40.48 -21.23
N LYS A 28 10.73 40.45 -20.17
CA LYS A 28 9.65 41.41 -19.80
C LYS A 28 8.91 40.86 -18.60
N ASP A 29 8.61 41.74 -17.65
CA ASP A 29 7.74 41.48 -16.49
C ASP A 29 6.41 40.81 -16.93
N ALA A 30 6.35 39.49 -16.83
CA ALA A 30 5.13 38.72 -16.75
C ALA A 30 5.07 38.22 -15.31
N THR A 31 4.35 38.92 -14.44
CA THR A 31 3.78 38.33 -13.23
C THR A 31 3.02 37.08 -13.70
N ASP A 32 3.62 35.92 -13.47
CA ASP A 32 2.98 34.61 -13.62
C ASP A 32 1.88 34.56 -12.54
N ALA A 33 0.73 35.14 -12.87
CA ALA A 33 -0.47 34.96 -12.06
C ALA A 33 -0.88 33.50 -12.25
N ALA A 34 -0.69 32.71 -11.18
CA ALA A 34 -1.31 31.38 -11.09
C ALA A 34 -2.78 31.52 -11.57
N PRO A 35 -3.32 30.56 -12.35
CA PRO A 35 -4.68 30.65 -12.86
C PRO A 35 -5.63 30.80 -11.68
N SER A 36 -6.15 32.02 -11.51
CA SER A 36 -7.09 32.32 -10.43
C SER A 36 -8.41 31.66 -10.76
N VAL A 37 -8.91 30.87 -9.81
CA VAL A 37 -10.29 30.34 -9.90
C VAL A 37 -11.24 31.53 -9.99
N PRO A 38 -12.23 31.52 -10.91
CA PRO A 38 -13.17 32.66 -11.07
C PRO A 38 -13.92 32.94 -9.77
N GLU A 39 -14.25 34.23 -9.52
CA GLU A 39 -15.15 34.55 -8.43
C GLU A 39 -16.53 33.94 -8.69
N MET A 40 -17.12 33.36 -7.64
CA MET A 40 -18.49 32.83 -7.74
C MET A 40 -19.52 33.95 -7.84
N SER A 41 -20.44 33.80 -8.78
CA SER A 41 -21.63 34.63 -8.87
C SER A 41 -22.66 34.22 -7.81
N ALA A 42 -23.46 35.19 -7.35
CA ALA A 42 -24.55 34.92 -6.42
C ALA A 42 -25.53 33.88 -7.00
N GLY A 43 -25.80 32.81 -6.24
CA GLY A 43 -26.69 31.72 -6.67
C GLY A 43 -26.05 30.63 -7.52
N GLN A 44 -24.75 30.71 -7.77
CA GLN A 44 -24.01 29.61 -8.44
C GLN A 44 -23.88 28.43 -7.51
N ALA A 45 -24.17 27.22 -8.01
CA ALA A 45 -24.01 26.00 -7.23
C ALA A 45 -22.53 25.69 -7.02
N LEU A 46 -22.18 25.28 -5.81
CA LEU A 46 -20.86 24.79 -5.47
C LEU A 46 -20.62 23.42 -6.11
N THR A 47 -19.62 23.33 -6.98
CA THR A 47 -19.19 22.08 -7.63
C THR A 47 -17.68 22.05 -7.75
N LEU A 48 -17.13 20.93 -8.18
CA LEU A 48 -15.73 20.80 -8.54
C LEU A 48 -15.56 20.77 -10.05
N THR A 49 -14.53 21.43 -10.56
CA THR A 49 -14.09 21.29 -11.96
C THR A 49 -13.15 20.11 -12.13
N SER A 50 -12.38 19.79 -11.09
CA SER A 50 -11.53 18.61 -11.04
C SER A 50 -11.25 18.18 -9.60
N SER A 51 -10.94 16.93 -9.43
CA SER A 51 -10.40 16.40 -8.18
C SER A 51 -9.43 15.27 -8.49
N ALA A 52 -8.42 15.11 -7.65
CA ALA A 52 -7.47 14.01 -7.72
C ALA A 52 -7.18 13.49 -6.31
N LEU A 53 -7.11 12.19 -6.19
CA LEU A 53 -6.63 11.49 -5.01
C LEU A 53 -5.32 10.78 -5.36
N THR A 54 -4.31 10.91 -4.51
CA THR A 54 -3.05 10.20 -4.64
C THR A 54 -2.71 9.53 -3.34
N ALA A 55 -2.42 8.22 -3.37
CA ALA A 55 -1.79 7.54 -2.26
C ALA A 55 -0.31 7.96 -2.25
N ALA A 56 0.11 8.72 -1.23
CA ALA A 56 1.42 9.34 -1.25
C ALA A 56 2.47 8.53 -0.50
N THR A 57 2.13 8.02 0.67
CA THR A 57 3.13 7.45 1.57
C THR A 57 2.52 6.41 2.47
N TRP A 58 3.27 5.35 2.74
CA TRP A 58 2.92 4.37 3.76
C TRP A 58 2.96 5.04 5.14
N SER A 59 1.85 5.06 5.85
CA SER A 59 1.74 5.76 7.14
C SER A 59 1.78 4.85 8.37
N SER A 60 1.51 3.55 8.17
CA SER A 60 1.53 2.53 9.22
C SER A 60 1.71 1.14 8.60
N PRO A 61 1.92 0.07 9.39
CA PRO A 61 2.01 -1.30 8.85
C PRO A 61 0.85 -1.72 7.95
N ASN A 62 -0.30 -1.05 8.03
CA ASN A 62 -1.47 -1.37 7.24
C ASN A 62 -2.20 -0.11 6.73
N GLY A 63 -1.50 1.00 6.52
CA GLY A 63 -2.15 2.25 6.11
C GLY A 63 -1.31 3.12 5.20
N ALA A 64 -1.96 4.09 4.58
CA ALA A 64 -1.33 5.08 3.71
C ALA A 64 -1.87 6.48 3.96
N THR A 65 -1.03 7.47 3.73
CA THR A 65 -1.45 8.86 3.61
C THR A 65 -2.03 9.09 2.22
N VAL A 66 -3.28 9.50 2.17
CA VAL A 66 -3.98 9.86 0.94
C VAL A 66 -4.06 11.38 0.84
N ASN A 67 -3.58 11.93 -0.27
CA ASN A 67 -3.63 13.34 -0.58
C ASN A 67 -4.78 13.66 -1.53
N LEU A 68 -5.57 14.66 -1.18
CA LEU A 68 -6.61 15.26 -2.01
C LEU A 68 -6.10 16.56 -2.62
N THR A 69 -6.39 16.72 -3.92
CA THR A 69 -6.40 18.04 -4.59
C THR A 69 -7.76 18.21 -5.26
N ALA A 70 -8.44 19.32 -4.99
CA ALA A 70 -9.76 19.60 -5.53
C ALA A 70 -9.87 21.05 -6.01
N THR A 71 -10.27 21.25 -7.26
CA THR A 71 -10.47 22.56 -7.86
C THR A 71 -11.95 22.90 -7.88
N PRO A 72 -12.42 23.93 -7.18
CA PRO A 72 -13.81 24.36 -7.24
C PRO A 72 -14.11 25.05 -8.58
N ASN A 73 -15.38 25.08 -8.94
CA ASN A 73 -15.86 25.80 -10.12
C ASN A 73 -15.82 27.33 -9.96
N GLY A 74 -15.61 27.82 -8.76
CA GLY A 74 -15.44 29.21 -8.37
C GLY A 74 -15.15 29.31 -6.89
N TYR A 75 -14.66 30.48 -6.47
CA TYR A 75 -14.34 30.75 -5.07
C TYR A 75 -15.04 32.03 -4.58
N ALA A 76 -15.63 31.96 -3.41
CA ALA A 76 -16.15 33.11 -2.69
C ALA A 76 -15.48 33.23 -1.32
N LYS A 77 -15.23 34.44 -0.87
CA LYS A 77 -14.66 34.69 0.46
C LYS A 77 -15.55 34.07 1.55
N GLY A 78 -14.97 33.25 2.41
CA GLY A 78 -15.69 32.52 3.46
C GLY A 78 -16.13 31.13 3.07
N GLN A 79 -15.88 30.71 1.83
CA GLN A 79 -16.03 29.33 1.40
C GLN A 79 -14.93 28.46 2.02
N SER A 80 -15.29 27.22 2.36
CA SER A 80 -14.36 26.21 2.86
C SER A 80 -14.67 24.84 2.26
N ALA A 81 -13.73 23.91 2.43
CA ALA A 81 -13.93 22.52 2.06
C ALA A 81 -13.39 21.58 3.13
N ALA A 82 -13.91 20.36 3.17
CA ALA A 82 -13.34 19.26 3.94
C ALA A 82 -13.24 18.00 3.07
N PHE A 83 -12.18 17.26 3.26
CA PHE A 83 -12.00 15.93 2.70
C PHE A 83 -12.71 14.92 3.63
N LEU A 84 -13.72 14.26 3.10
CA LEU A 84 -14.54 13.32 3.84
C LEU A 84 -14.36 11.93 3.25
N VAL A 85 -14.00 10.97 4.10
CA VAL A 85 -13.84 9.56 3.74
C VAL A 85 -14.81 8.74 4.56
N ARG A 86 -15.53 7.84 3.92
CA ARG A 86 -16.43 6.89 4.58
C ARG A 86 -16.04 5.45 4.25
N LEU A 87 -16.16 4.59 5.24
CA LEU A 87 -16.03 3.14 5.09
C LEU A 87 -17.33 2.50 5.58
N GLU A 88 -17.97 1.68 4.74
CA GLU A 88 -19.25 1.03 5.05
C GLU A 88 -20.36 2.01 5.49
N GLY A 89 -20.29 3.26 5.03
CA GLY A 89 -21.23 4.33 5.36
C GLY A 89 -20.92 5.13 6.62
N GLU A 90 -19.92 4.72 7.41
CA GLU A 90 -19.44 5.45 8.58
C GLU A 90 -18.28 6.40 8.22
N GLU A 91 -18.14 7.51 8.96
CA GLU A 91 -17.07 8.47 8.76
C GLU A 91 -15.73 7.86 9.22
N ALA A 92 -14.82 7.63 8.27
CA ALA A 92 -13.47 7.17 8.53
C ALA A 92 -12.48 8.33 8.69
N ALA A 93 -12.69 9.44 7.95
CA ALA A 93 -11.91 10.66 8.08
C ALA A 93 -12.74 11.89 7.68
N ASN A 94 -12.49 13.03 8.35
CA ASN A 94 -13.06 14.32 8.04
C ASN A 94 -11.99 15.40 8.29
N VAL A 95 -11.29 15.78 7.22
CA VAL A 95 -10.12 16.66 7.31
C VAL A 95 -10.41 18.00 6.64
N PRO A 96 -10.35 19.12 7.36
CA PRO A 96 -10.46 20.45 6.76
C PRO A 96 -9.40 20.62 5.66
N CYS A 97 -9.83 21.11 4.49
CA CYS A 97 -8.93 21.39 3.39
C CYS A 97 -8.30 22.79 3.54
N GLU A 98 -7.05 22.86 3.13
CA GLU A 98 -6.33 24.16 2.97
C GLU A 98 -6.64 24.73 1.56
N TRP A 99 -6.84 26.05 1.50
CA TRP A 99 -7.00 26.79 0.25
C TRP A 99 -5.72 27.53 -0.11
N ASN A 100 -5.12 27.22 -1.25
CA ASN A 100 -3.87 27.85 -1.70
C ASN A 100 -4.05 28.99 -2.72
N GLY A 101 -5.29 29.40 -3.01
CA GLY A 101 -5.61 30.42 -4.02
C GLY A 101 -6.13 29.82 -5.35
N SER A 102 -5.94 28.50 -5.57
CA SER A 102 -6.35 27.81 -6.80
C SER A 102 -7.08 26.52 -6.53
N VAL A 103 -6.65 25.75 -5.54
CA VAL A 103 -7.17 24.44 -5.21
C VAL A 103 -7.29 24.24 -3.69
N TYR A 104 -8.18 23.38 -3.29
CA TYR A 104 -8.24 22.82 -1.96
C TYR A 104 -7.33 21.60 -1.87
N THR A 105 -6.58 21.49 -0.79
CA THR A 105 -5.70 20.34 -0.49
C THR A 105 -5.97 19.81 0.90
N ALA A 106 -5.91 18.50 1.06
CA ALA A 106 -5.98 17.83 2.36
C ALA A 106 -5.21 16.51 2.31
N SER A 107 -4.84 16.00 3.47
CA SER A 107 -4.22 14.69 3.61
C SER A 107 -4.90 13.92 4.74
N ALA A 108 -5.17 12.65 4.53
CA ALA A 108 -5.74 11.75 5.53
C ALA A 108 -4.93 10.45 5.59
N ASP A 109 -4.67 9.97 6.80
CA ASP A 109 -4.11 8.64 7.01
C ASP A 109 -5.26 7.63 7.07
N LEU A 110 -5.24 6.66 6.17
CA LEU A 110 -6.25 5.63 6.04
C LEU A 110 -5.61 4.26 6.21
N ASN A 111 -6.27 3.37 6.93
CA ASN A 111 -5.88 1.97 7.02
C ASN A 111 -6.26 1.24 5.72
N ALA A 112 -5.53 0.15 5.41
CA ALA A 112 -5.91 -0.74 4.32
C ALA A 112 -7.29 -1.35 4.61
N ALA A 113 -8.27 -1.01 3.78
CA ALA A 113 -9.59 -1.60 3.81
C ALA A 113 -10.24 -1.39 2.43
N ASP A 114 -11.11 -2.33 2.06
CA ASP A 114 -11.90 -2.25 0.85
C ASP A 114 -13.14 -1.38 1.09
N GLY A 115 -13.63 -0.73 0.03
CA GLY A 115 -14.92 -0.07 0.06
C GLY A 115 -14.93 1.38 0.57
N TYR A 116 -13.77 2.05 0.60
CA TYR A 116 -13.76 3.49 0.88
C TYR A 116 -14.51 4.29 -0.18
N CYS A 117 -15.35 5.21 0.29
CA CYS A 117 -16.00 6.23 -0.51
C CYS A 117 -15.44 7.60 -0.16
N TYR A 118 -15.06 8.37 -1.17
CA TYR A 118 -14.38 9.65 -1.01
C TYR A 118 -15.27 10.81 -1.46
N TYR A 119 -15.26 11.90 -0.68
CA TYR A 119 -16.06 13.07 -0.95
C TYR A 119 -15.30 14.36 -0.64
N VAL A 120 -15.65 15.44 -1.29
CA VAL A 120 -15.35 16.81 -0.85
C VAL A 120 -16.64 17.44 -0.34
N LEU A 121 -16.67 17.82 0.91
CA LEU A 121 -17.74 18.62 1.49
C LEU A 121 -17.41 20.09 1.28
N LEU A 122 -18.07 20.75 0.34
CA LEU A 122 -17.95 22.17 0.08
C LEU A 122 -18.93 22.93 0.96
N THR A 123 -18.47 23.99 1.64
CA THR A 123 -19.30 24.85 2.47
C THR A 123 -19.25 26.27 1.92
N ALA A 124 -20.39 26.81 1.54
CA ALA A 124 -20.53 28.20 1.08
C ALA A 124 -20.40 29.18 2.24
N ALA A 125 -20.20 30.48 1.91
CA ALA A 125 -20.09 31.53 2.90
C ALA A 125 -21.35 31.74 3.77
N ASP A 126 -22.51 31.31 3.28
CA ASP A 126 -23.76 31.32 4.03
C ASP A 126 -24.02 30.05 4.86
N GLY A 127 -23.06 29.12 4.87
CA GLY A 127 -23.13 27.85 5.59
C GLY A 127 -23.82 26.72 4.80
N THR A 128 -24.31 26.96 3.58
CA THR A 128 -24.86 25.90 2.73
C THR A 128 -23.79 24.87 2.38
N GLN A 129 -24.09 23.61 2.55
CA GLN A 129 -23.15 22.51 2.30
C GLN A 129 -23.55 21.70 1.07
N THR A 130 -22.57 21.31 0.29
CA THR A 130 -22.70 20.41 -0.86
C THR A 130 -21.65 19.34 -0.78
N GLU A 131 -22.06 18.07 -0.74
CA GLU A 131 -21.18 16.92 -0.79
C GLU A 131 -20.99 16.50 -2.25
N VAL A 132 -19.74 16.42 -2.69
CA VAL A 132 -19.36 16.02 -4.04
C VAL A 132 -18.57 14.72 -3.95
N ALA A 133 -19.11 13.63 -4.51
CA ALA A 133 -18.39 12.37 -4.59
C ALA A 133 -17.16 12.53 -5.49
N ILE A 134 -16.04 11.98 -5.02
CA ILE A 134 -14.81 11.89 -5.80
C ILE A 134 -14.70 10.45 -6.25
N ASN A 135 -14.59 10.25 -7.55
CA ASN A 135 -14.27 8.94 -8.06
C ASN A 135 -12.82 8.62 -7.69
N THR A 136 -12.58 7.45 -7.15
CA THR A 136 -11.23 6.87 -7.09
C THR A 136 -10.64 7.00 -8.49
N PRO A 137 -9.43 7.56 -8.66
CA PRO A 137 -8.86 7.68 -9.97
C PRO A 137 -8.78 6.28 -10.59
N THR A 138 -9.59 6.06 -11.62
CA THR A 138 -9.39 4.93 -12.52
C THR A 138 -8.09 5.23 -13.24
N ALA A 139 -7.11 4.39 -13.01
CA ALA A 139 -5.81 4.50 -13.61
C ALA A 139 -5.90 4.71 -15.12
N PRO A 140 -5.32 5.77 -15.68
CA PRO A 140 -4.97 5.76 -17.09
C PRO A 140 -3.85 4.73 -17.27
N THR A 141 -3.94 3.98 -18.33
CA THR A 141 -2.97 3.02 -18.81
C THR A 141 -1.54 3.55 -18.70
N ASP A 142 -0.64 2.73 -18.19
CA ASP A 142 0.81 2.75 -18.19
C ASP A 142 1.58 3.39 -17.01
N ASP A 143 0.97 4.25 -16.16
CA ASP A 143 1.54 4.66 -14.86
C ASP A 143 0.43 4.84 -13.82
N ALA A 144 -0.43 3.89 -13.81
CA ALA A 144 -1.69 3.90 -13.13
C ALA A 144 -1.52 4.04 -11.63
N LEU A 145 -2.07 5.10 -11.09
CA LEU A 145 -2.60 5.08 -9.74
C LEU A 145 -3.67 3.99 -9.70
N ILE A 146 -3.24 2.83 -9.34
CA ILE A 146 -4.06 1.72 -8.92
C ILE A 146 -5.00 2.29 -7.86
N ASN A 147 -6.23 1.80 -7.76
CA ASN A 147 -7.09 2.21 -6.67
C ASN A 147 -6.33 2.00 -5.35
N LEU A 148 -6.65 2.77 -4.33
CA LEU A 148 -5.91 2.76 -3.06
C LEU A 148 -5.81 1.33 -2.48
N GLU A 149 -6.85 0.55 -2.62
CA GLU A 149 -6.94 -0.85 -2.20
C GLU A 149 -5.85 -1.67 -2.84
N SER A 150 -5.76 -1.67 -4.18
CA SER A 150 -4.70 -2.37 -4.92
C SER A 150 -3.30 -1.79 -4.69
N ALA A 151 -3.20 -0.50 -4.33
CA ALA A 151 -1.91 0.11 -3.98
C ALA A 151 -1.39 -0.34 -2.61
N LEU A 152 -2.29 -0.67 -1.71
CA LEU A 152 -2.00 -1.18 -0.36
C LEU A 152 -1.88 -2.70 -0.30
N ASP A 153 -2.40 -3.42 -1.31
CA ASP A 153 -2.37 -4.87 -1.35
C ASP A 153 -0.96 -5.42 -1.20
N SER A 154 -0.85 -6.38 -0.31
CA SER A 154 0.35 -7.17 -0.13
C SER A 154 -0.03 -8.60 0.15
N TYR A 155 0.62 -9.51 -0.52
CA TYR A 155 0.42 -10.94 -0.31
C TYR A 155 1.69 -11.72 -0.65
N CYS A 156 1.74 -12.95 -0.19
CA CYS A 156 2.69 -13.93 -0.69
C CYS A 156 1.99 -15.24 -0.96
N ASN A 157 2.47 -15.97 -1.94
CA ASN A 157 2.02 -17.31 -2.31
C ASN A 157 3.22 -18.22 -2.48
N MET A 158 3.01 -19.50 -2.20
CA MET A 158 3.99 -20.54 -2.48
C MET A 158 3.29 -21.73 -3.10
N THR A 159 3.92 -22.30 -4.12
CA THR A 159 3.54 -23.57 -4.73
C THR A 159 4.71 -24.52 -4.67
N VAL A 160 4.55 -25.65 -4.02
CA VAL A 160 5.49 -26.78 -4.07
C VAL A 160 4.98 -27.79 -5.09
N ALA A 161 5.62 -27.84 -6.25
CA ALA A 161 5.19 -28.73 -7.33
C ALA A 161 5.64 -30.18 -7.10
N SER A 162 6.81 -30.38 -6.53
CA SER A 162 7.37 -31.71 -6.25
C SER A 162 8.53 -31.65 -5.24
N ALA A 163 8.74 -32.75 -4.57
CA ALA A 163 9.88 -32.96 -3.65
C ALA A 163 10.35 -34.40 -3.71
N THR A 164 11.58 -34.64 -3.30
CA THR A 164 12.17 -35.99 -3.16
C THR A 164 12.86 -36.10 -1.81
N GLN A 165 12.97 -37.30 -1.30
CA GLN A 165 13.73 -37.63 -0.09
C GLN A 165 14.88 -38.57 -0.43
N ASP A 166 16.06 -38.28 0.14
CA ASP A 166 17.22 -39.21 0.14
C ASP A 166 17.75 -39.27 1.57
N GLY A 167 17.47 -40.39 2.24
CA GLY A 167 17.77 -40.55 3.66
C GLY A 167 17.12 -39.48 4.52
N SER A 168 17.93 -38.69 5.22
CA SER A 168 17.45 -37.57 6.06
C SER A 168 17.38 -36.22 5.32
N THR A 169 17.46 -36.22 4.00
CA THR A 169 17.43 -34.99 3.21
C THR A 169 16.14 -34.93 2.37
N LEU A 170 15.33 -33.91 2.63
CA LEU A 170 14.17 -33.53 1.81
C LEU A 170 14.61 -32.44 0.84
N THR A 171 14.44 -32.66 -0.47
CA THR A 171 14.77 -31.70 -1.52
C THR A 171 13.53 -31.32 -2.31
N LEU A 172 13.26 -30.03 -2.42
CA LEU A 172 12.23 -29.50 -3.33
C LEU A 172 12.76 -29.62 -4.76
N THR A 173 12.01 -30.28 -5.65
CA THR A 173 12.44 -30.51 -7.04
C THR A 173 11.67 -29.65 -8.04
N GLY A 174 10.72 -28.86 -7.56
CA GLY A 174 9.98 -27.87 -8.35
C GLY A 174 9.06 -27.06 -7.47
N GLY A 175 8.81 -25.83 -7.91
CA GLY A 175 7.90 -24.91 -7.26
C GLY A 175 8.35 -23.45 -7.38
N SER A 176 7.51 -22.56 -6.96
CA SER A 176 7.76 -21.11 -7.02
C SER A 176 7.18 -20.38 -5.82
N VAL A 177 7.70 -19.22 -5.61
CA VAL A 177 7.22 -18.24 -4.63
C VAL A 177 6.93 -16.95 -5.36
N ASP A 178 5.79 -16.33 -5.03
CA ASP A 178 5.38 -15.03 -5.51
C ASP A 178 5.06 -14.13 -4.32
N VAL A 179 5.57 -12.91 -4.35
CA VAL A 179 5.34 -11.88 -3.33
C VAL A 179 4.91 -10.59 -4.02
N GLN A 180 3.83 -10.00 -3.56
CA GLN A 180 3.41 -8.65 -3.91
C GLN A 180 3.61 -7.74 -2.70
N ALA A 181 4.47 -6.75 -2.84
CA ALA A 181 4.59 -5.64 -1.90
C ALA A 181 3.61 -4.53 -2.26
N PRO A 182 3.20 -3.69 -1.29
CA PRO A 182 2.42 -2.49 -1.59
C PRO A 182 3.11 -1.61 -2.63
N ARG A 183 2.32 -1.01 -3.51
CA ARG A 183 2.83 -0.17 -4.61
C ARG A 183 2.95 1.31 -4.25
N ILE A 184 2.70 1.64 -2.99
CA ILE A 184 2.97 2.97 -2.44
C ILE A 184 4.39 3.05 -1.91
N THR A 185 4.92 4.25 -1.74
CA THR A 185 6.25 4.46 -1.18
C THR A 185 6.21 4.59 0.35
N ASN A 186 7.29 4.23 1.01
CA ASN A 186 7.55 4.56 2.39
C ASN A 186 8.60 5.69 2.42
N GLU A 187 8.21 6.88 2.85
CA GLU A 187 9.07 8.08 2.86
C GLU A 187 9.76 8.37 1.50
N GLY A 188 9.08 8.05 0.39
CA GLY A 188 9.59 8.21 -0.97
C GLY A 188 10.35 7.00 -1.52
N GLU A 189 10.63 6.00 -0.71
CA GLU A 189 11.28 4.75 -1.13
C GLU A 189 10.24 3.66 -1.42
N ALA A 190 10.45 2.90 -2.48
CA ALA A 190 9.58 1.76 -2.81
C ALA A 190 9.65 0.69 -1.72
N ILE A 191 8.49 0.12 -1.37
CA ILE A 191 8.44 -1.01 -0.45
C ILE A 191 8.91 -2.25 -1.20
N THR A 192 9.89 -2.94 -0.64
CA THR A 192 10.56 -4.08 -1.25
C THR A 192 10.48 -5.33 -0.37
N CYS A 193 10.68 -6.51 -0.95
CA CYS A 193 10.89 -7.73 -0.21
C CYS A 193 12.30 -7.69 0.42
N SER A 194 12.38 -7.48 1.74
CA SER A 194 13.67 -7.37 2.45
C SER A 194 14.21 -8.72 2.91
N LYS A 195 13.33 -9.68 3.17
CA LYS A 195 13.69 -11.05 3.55
C LYS A 195 12.59 -12.00 3.11
N ALA A 196 12.99 -13.15 2.59
CA ALA A 196 12.09 -14.27 2.36
C ALA A 196 12.79 -15.56 2.77
N GLU A 197 12.09 -16.45 3.43
CA GLU A 197 12.61 -17.75 3.83
C GLU A 197 11.54 -18.83 3.82
N LEU A 198 11.93 -20.02 3.42
CA LEU A 198 11.14 -21.23 3.62
C LEU A 198 11.36 -21.73 5.03
N VAL A 199 10.28 -22.11 5.71
CA VAL A 199 10.31 -22.64 7.07
C VAL A 199 9.66 -24.01 7.06
N LEU A 200 10.44 -25.03 7.38
CA LEU A 200 9.98 -26.42 7.54
C LEU A 200 9.67 -26.66 9.02
N THR A 201 8.49 -27.18 9.32
CA THR A 201 8.05 -27.46 10.69
C THR A 201 7.61 -28.91 10.85
N PHE A 202 7.84 -29.44 12.05
CA PHE A 202 7.33 -30.72 12.55
C PHE A 202 6.72 -30.49 13.93
N ASP A 203 5.47 -30.87 14.12
CA ASP A 203 4.72 -30.63 15.37
C ASP A 203 4.81 -29.17 15.87
N GLU A 204 4.66 -28.21 14.94
CA GLU A 204 4.79 -26.77 15.17
C GLU A 204 6.21 -26.26 15.48
N GLU A 205 7.18 -27.15 15.67
CA GLU A 205 8.59 -26.79 15.87
C GLU A 205 9.30 -26.59 14.53
N ILE A 206 10.15 -25.57 14.45
CA ILE A 206 10.97 -25.32 13.25
C ILE A 206 12.10 -26.34 13.22
N VAL A 207 12.11 -27.17 12.18
CA VAL A 207 13.16 -28.18 11.96
C VAL A 207 14.13 -27.78 10.85
N GLY A 208 13.79 -26.79 10.04
CA GLY A 208 14.69 -26.26 9.00
C GLY A 208 14.23 -24.93 8.46
N THR A 209 15.19 -24.13 8.01
CA THR A 209 14.92 -22.87 7.29
C THR A 209 15.86 -22.75 6.09
N ALA A 210 15.39 -22.12 5.03
CA ALA A 210 16.18 -21.81 3.85
C ALA A 210 15.87 -20.38 3.37
N ALA A 211 16.87 -19.52 3.33
CA ALA A 211 16.73 -18.17 2.79
C ALA A 211 16.53 -18.22 1.28
N LEU A 212 15.64 -17.35 0.79
CA LEU A 212 15.35 -17.16 -0.63
C LEU A 212 15.98 -15.88 -1.15
N THR A 213 16.49 -15.94 -2.38
CA THR A 213 16.82 -14.76 -3.16
C THR A 213 15.63 -14.44 -4.05
N MET A 214 14.97 -13.32 -3.77
CA MET A 214 13.82 -12.87 -4.54
C MET A 214 14.28 -12.02 -5.72
N GLU A 215 13.73 -12.28 -6.90
CA GLU A 215 13.96 -11.52 -8.12
C GLU A 215 12.76 -10.60 -8.36
N ALA A 216 13.03 -9.34 -8.72
CA ALA A 216 11.96 -8.42 -9.10
C ALA A 216 11.30 -8.88 -10.40
N ALA A 217 9.99 -8.97 -10.42
CA ALA A 217 9.22 -9.29 -11.62
C ALA A 217 8.96 -8.02 -12.47
N GLU A 218 8.34 -8.20 -13.64
CA GLU A 218 7.99 -7.07 -14.53
C GLU A 218 6.98 -6.09 -13.90
N ILE A 219 6.11 -6.60 -13.03
CA ILE A 219 5.12 -5.77 -12.33
C ILE A 219 5.79 -5.10 -11.14
N PRO A 220 5.74 -3.77 -11.01
CA PRO A 220 6.29 -3.07 -9.87
C PRO A 220 5.79 -3.60 -8.53
N GLY A 221 6.70 -3.83 -7.58
CA GLY A 221 6.39 -4.39 -6.26
C GLY A 221 6.21 -5.91 -6.23
N SER A 222 6.26 -6.58 -7.37
CA SER A 222 6.19 -8.04 -7.45
C SER A 222 7.58 -8.66 -7.44
N TYR A 223 7.71 -9.79 -6.74
CA TYR A 223 8.96 -10.55 -6.59
C TYR A 223 8.66 -12.04 -6.76
N THR A 224 9.57 -12.76 -7.38
CA THR A 224 9.47 -14.22 -7.56
C THR A 224 10.75 -14.92 -7.15
N ALA A 225 10.64 -16.20 -6.83
CA ALA A 225 11.78 -17.10 -6.66
C ALA A 225 11.42 -18.52 -7.08
N ASP A 226 12.37 -19.19 -7.75
CA ASP A 226 12.32 -20.64 -7.94
C ASP A 226 12.84 -21.31 -6.66
N ILE A 227 12.13 -22.31 -6.18
CA ILE A 227 12.51 -23.06 -4.97
C ILE A 227 13.09 -24.44 -5.29
N SER A 228 13.29 -24.76 -6.56
CA SER A 228 13.88 -26.03 -6.97
C SER A 228 15.33 -26.16 -6.47
N GLY A 229 15.68 -27.35 -5.97
CA GLY A 229 17.00 -27.64 -5.46
C GLY A 229 17.23 -27.24 -3.99
N ILE A 230 16.25 -26.58 -3.34
CA ILE A 230 16.36 -26.28 -1.90
C ILE A 230 16.19 -27.57 -1.11
N SER A 231 17.11 -27.80 -0.18
CA SER A 231 17.16 -29.02 0.63
C SER A 231 17.13 -28.71 2.11
N PHE A 232 16.49 -29.60 2.87
CA PHE A 232 16.37 -29.54 4.31
C PHE A 232 16.86 -30.86 4.92
N ASN A 233 17.57 -30.79 6.03
CA ASN A 233 17.78 -31.94 6.86
C ASN A 233 16.54 -32.17 7.72
N ILE A 234 15.94 -33.35 7.60
CA ILE A 234 14.73 -33.70 8.34
C ILE A 234 15.05 -34.70 9.46
N PRO A 235 14.31 -34.65 10.59
CA PRO A 235 14.43 -35.66 11.63
C PRO A 235 13.99 -37.04 11.09
N PRO A 236 14.33 -38.13 11.77
CA PRO A 236 13.74 -39.42 11.49
C PRO A 236 12.21 -39.34 11.59
N MET A 237 11.53 -39.76 10.54
CA MET A 237 10.08 -39.69 10.46
C MET A 237 9.47 -41.07 10.71
N GLU A 238 8.40 -41.11 11.50
CA GLU A 238 7.57 -42.30 11.72
C GLU A 238 6.34 -42.30 10.81
N ASP A 239 5.62 -43.41 10.80
CA ASP A 239 4.39 -43.53 10.03
C ASP A 239 3.34 -42.51 10.50
N ASP A 240 2.59 -41.97 9.53
CA ASP A 240 1.55 -40.97 9.73
C ASP A 240 2.04 -39.60 10.26
N GLN A 241 3.33 -39.40 10.44
CA GLN A 241 3.89 -38.09 10.73
C GLN A 241 3.91 -37.20 9.49
N GLN A 242 3.87 -35.88 9.70
CA GLN A 242 3.85 -34.89 8.64
C GLN A 242 4.83 -33.75 8.93
N LEU A 243 5.50 -33.33 7.88
CA LEU A 243 6.21 -32.05 7.85
C LEU A 243 5.36 -31.03 7.12
N SER A 244 5.32 -29.82 7.61
CA SER A 244 4.69 -28.69 6.91
C SER A 244 5.74 -27.70 6.47
N ILE A 245 5.56 -27.12 5.30
CA ILE A 245 6.40 -26.05 4.79
C ILE A 245 5.58 -24.79 4.60
N ARG A 246 6.16 -23.65 4.96
CA ARG A 246 5.56 -22.34 4.72
C ARG A 246 6.61 -21.36 4.23
N LEU A 247 6.14 -20.31 3.61
CA LEU A 247 6.91 -19.13 3.25
C LEU A 247 6.70 -18.04 4.32
N ASP A 248 7.78 -17.48 4.83
CA ASP A 248 7.79 -16.31 5.69
C ASP A 248 8.51 -15.16 4.96
N VAL A 249 7.84 -14.00 4.85
CA VAL A 249 8.34 -12.82 4.14
C VAL A 249 8.29 -11.60 5.04
N THR A 250 9.35 -10.80 5.02
CA THR A 250 9.39 -9.48 5.64
C THR A 250 9.60 -8.43 4.56
N LEU A 251 8.74 -7.42 4.52
CA LEU A 251 8.87 -6.27 3.64
C LEU A 251 9.71 -5.16 4.28
N SER A 252 10.23 -4.24 3.48
CA SER A 252 11.10 -3.14 3.96
C SER A 252 10.39 -2.15 4.89
N ASN A 253 9.06 -2.10 4.87
CA ASN A 253 8.24 -1.32 5.79
C ASN A 253 7.97 -2.05 7.13
N GLY A 254 8.54 -3.26 7.34
CA GLY A 254 8.36 -4.07 8.53
C GLY A 254 7.14 -4.98 8.51
N GLN A 255 6.34 -4.97 7.46
CA GLN A 255 5.19 -5.87 7.31
C GLN A 255 5.67 -7.32 7.17
N PHE A 256 4.99 -8.23 7.86
CA PHE A 256 5.25 -9.67 7.82
C PHE A 256 4.10 -10.38 7.12
N LEU A 257 4.44 -11.22 6.14
CA LEU A 257 3.52 -12.05 5.38
C LEU A 257 3.91 -13.50 5.54
N THR A 258 2.93 -14.39 5.51
CA THR A 258 3.18 -15.83 5.53
C THR A 258 2.21 -16.54 4.58
N ALA A 259 2.69 -17.59 3.92
CA ALA A 259 1.87 -18.44 3.07
C ALA A 259 2.18 -19.91 3.33
N PRO A 260 1.15 -20.78 3.42
CA PRO A 260 1.37 -22.22 3.48
C PRO A 260 1.90 -22.71 2.14
N GLY A 261 2.80 -23.68 2.15
CA GLY A 261 3.34 -24.32 0.95
C GLY A 261 2.99 -25.78 0.79
N GLY A 262 2.37 -26.37 1.83
CA GLY A 262 1.92 -27.74 1.79
C GLY A 262 2.49 -28.63 2.89
N THR A 263 2.20 -29.94 2.77
CA THR A 263 2.62 -30.95 3.73
C THR A 263 3.27 -32.14 3.04
N PHE A 264 4.18 -32.80 3.73
CA PHE A 264 4.84 -34.04 3.32
C PHE A 264 4.47 -35.14 4.31
N SER A 265 3.91 -36.25 3.82
CA SER A 265 3.51 -37.39 4.64
C SER A 265 4.51 -38.53 4.48
N PHE A 266 4.70 -39.32 5.53
CA PHE A 266 5.72 -40.36 5.60
C PHE A 266 5.10 -41.73 5.94
N LEU A 267 5.73 -42.79 5.42
CA LEU A 267 5.41 -44.17 5.72
C LEU A 267 6.73 -44.96 5.75
N ASN A 268 6.99 -45.69 6.84
CA ASN A 268 8.26 -46.41 7.08
C ASN A 268 9.49 -45.49 6.97
N GLY A 269 9.36 -44.22 7.36
CA GLY A 269 10.41 -43.21 7.29
C GLY A 269 10.68 -42.62 5.91
N GLU A 270 9.91 -43.02 4.89
CA GLU A 270 10.02 -42.51 3.52
C GLU A 270 8.83 -41.62 3.17
N MET A 271 9.09 -40.54 2.44
CA MET A 271 8.05 -39.65 1.95
C MET A 271 7.19 -40.35 0.91
N VAL A 272 5.88 -40.42 1.14
CA VAL A 272 4.91 -41.10 0.25
C VAL A 272 4.01 -40.13 -0.51
N SER A 273 3.86 -38.90 -0.02
CA SER A 273 3.08 -37.87 -0.72
C SER A 273 3.52 -36.48 -0.31
N SER A 274 3.32 -35.52 -1.23
CA SER A 274 3.35 -34.09 -0.99
C SER A 274 2.04 -33.49 -1.45
N VAL A 275 1.43 -32.62 -0.63
CA VAL A 275 0.23 -31.87 -0.98
C VAL A 275 0.60 -30.39 -0.82
N GLY A 276 0.60 -29.68 -1.95
CA GLY A 276 0.84 -28.24 -2.03
C GLY A 276 -0.39 -27.50 -2.50
#